data_42285fb1083acafb256da690ed37b7ac
#
_entry.id   42285fb1083acafb256da690ed37b7ac
#
_cell.length_a   1.000
_cell.length_b   1.000
_cell.length_c   1.000
_cell.angle_alpha   90.00
_cell.angle_beta   90.00
_cell.angle_gamma   90.00
#
_symmetry.space_group_name_H-M   'P 1'
#
loop_
_entity.id
_entity.type
_entity.pdbx_description
1 polymer ?
#
loop_
_entity_poly.entity_id
_entity_poly.type
_entity_poly.pdbx_seq_one_letter_code
_entity_poly.pdbx_strand_id
1 'polypeptide(L)'
;SSAMSVIPILILWFLDRRERESPYACAAAFLWGGLIATTIALPLNTAAIMAVTQWLEQFPKLGSMLGPDAAMMIGAPLSAPIVEETTKGIGIVLLFWLLRGEFDNVRDGFIYGALIGAGFNWFESALYVQQNFVEFGTAPYGFQIGTRFAWLGLAGHALFSGIFGASLGVSRATS
;
A
#
# COMPACT_ATOMS: atom_id res chain seq x y z
N SER A 1 9.76 -0.85 -12.98
CA SER A 1 9.04 -1.04 -11.68
C SER A 1 8.34 -2.41 -11.63
N SER A 2 7.57 -2.80 -12.65
CA SER A 2 6.81 -4.07 -12.64
C SER A 2 7.68 -5.31 -12.45
N ALA A 3 8.87 -5.38 -13.06
CA ALA A 3 9.79 -6.50 -12.88
C ALA A 3 10.25 -6.65 -11.41
N MET A 4 10.31 -5.57 -10.65
CA MET A 4 10.75 -5.61 -9.25
C MET A 4 9.65 -6.09 -8.30
N SER A 5 8.39 -5.91 -8.65
CA SER A 5 7.27 -6.44 -7.86
C SER A 5 7.15 -7.96 -7.96
N VAL A 6 7.78 -8.58 -8.95
CA VAL A 6 7.84 -10.05 -9.08
C VAL A 6 8.62 -10.68 -7.93
N ILE A 7 9.67 -10.02 -7.43
CA ILE A 7 10.52 -10.59 -6.37
C ILE A 7 9.75 -10.79 -5.05
N PRO A 8 9.04 -9.80 -4.49
CA PRO A 8 8.23 -10.04 -3.30
C PRO A 8 7.14 -11.09 -3.51
N ILE A 9 6.52 -11.14 -4.69
CA ILE A 9 5.54 -12.18 -5.02
C ILE A 9 6.18 -13.57 -5.00
N LEU A 10 7.37 -13.74 -5.58
CA LEU A 10 8.10 -15.02 -5.56
C LEU A 10 8.51 -15.41 -4.15
N ILE A 11 8.91 -14.46 -3.29
CA ILE A 11 9.24 -14.73 -1.89
C ILE A 11 7.98 -15.18 -1.14
N LEU A 12 6.85 -14.49 -1.31
CA LEU A 12 5.58 -14.87 -0.70
C LEU A 12 5.11 -16.25 -1.19
N TRP A 13 5.21 -16.52 -2.47
CA TRP A 13 4.93 -17.83 -3.05
C TRP A 13 5.83 -18.94 -2.48
N PHE A 14 7.11 -18.64 -2.24
CA PHE A 14 8.04 -19.58 -1.61
C PHE A 14 7.71 -19.83 -0.13
N LEU A 15 7.29 -18.80 0.61
CA LEU A 15 6.83 -18.95 1.99
C LEU A 15 5.55 -19.79 2.08
N ASP A 16 4.70 -19.70 1.07
CA ASP A 16 3.43 -20.42 0.93
C ASP A 16 3.58 -21.92 0.53
N ARG A 17 4.79 -22.39 0.27
CA ARG A 17 5.03 -23.73 -0.34
C ARG A 17 4.57 -24.91 0.52
N ARG A 18 4.39 -24.77 1.83
CA ARG A 18 4.03 -25.86 2.76
C ARG A 18 2.54 -26.15 2.83
N GLU A 19 1.73 -25.13 2.75
CA GLU A 19 0.26 -25.17 2.68
C GLU A 19 -0.15 -24.09 1.70
N ARG A 20 -0.38 -24.48 0.45
CA ARG A 20 -0.57 -23.52 -0.64
C ARG A 20 -1.95 -22.89 -0.57
N GLU A 21 -1.96 -21.58 -0.47
CA GLU A 21 -3.15 -20.77 -0.60
C GLU A 21 -3.75 -20.86 -2.00
N SER A 22 -5.04 -20.66 -2.10
CA SER A 22 -5.73 -20.60 -3.38
C SER A 22 -5.10 -19.53 -4.28
N PRO A 23 -4.65 -19.84 -5.50
CA PRO A 23 -4.09 -18.84 -6.40
C PRO A 23 -5.09 -17.75 -6.76
N TYR A 24 -6.39 -18.04 -6.71
CA TYR A 24 -7.46 -17.05 -6.91
C TYR A 24 -7.55 -16.07 -5.74
N ALA A 25 -7.43 -16.57 -4.51
CA ALA A 25 -7.42 -15.73 -3.31
C ALA A 25 -6.16 -14.85 -3.25
N CYS A 26 -4.99 -15.41 -3.60
CA CYS A 26 -3.74 -14.64 -3.72
C CYS A 26 -3.85 -13.54 -4.79
N ALA A 27 -4.42 -13.86 -5.96
CA ALA A 27 -4.66 -12.88 -7.02
C ALA A 27 -5.68 -11.81 -6.58
N ALA A 28 -6.75 -12.19 -5.90
CA ALA A 28 -7.75 -11.26 -5.36
C ALA A 28 -7.12 -10.31 -4.32
N ALA A 29 -6.28 -10.82 -3.42
CA ALA A 29 -5.53 -10.01 -2.46
C ALA A 29 -4.63 -8.98 -3.17
N PHE A 30 -3.83 -9.42 -4.12
CA PHE A 30 -2.94 -8.54 -4.88
C PHE A 30 -3.70 -7.48 -5.67
N LEU A 31 -4.79 -7.86 -6.35
CA LEU A 31 -5.63 -6.95 -7.13
C LEU A 31 -6.41 -5.98 -6.23
N TRP A 32 -6.83 -6.42 -5.03
CA TRP A 32 -7.43 -5.49 -4.07
C TRP A 32 -6.46 -4.34 -3.75
N GLY A 33 -5.21 -4.65 -3.40
CA GLY A 33 -4.21 -3.63 -3.11
C GLY A 33 -3.91 -2.74 -4.32
N GLY A 34 -3.64 -3.37 -5.47
CA GLY A 34 -3.22 -2.65 -6.66
C GLY A 34 -4.31 -1.83 -7.34
N LEU A 35 -5.54 -2.34 -7.38
CA LEU A 35 -6.63 -1.65 -8.09
C LEU A 35 -7.57 -0.96 -7.11
N ILE A 36 -8.16 -1.69 -6.17
CA ILE A 36 -9.25 -1.16 -5.35
C ILE A 36 -8.71 -0.16 -4.31
N ALA A 37 -7.75 -0.58 -3.48
CA ALA A 37 -7.23 0.27 -2.43
C ALA A 37 -6.55 1.53 -3.01
N THR A 38 -5.76 1.40 -4.07
CA THR A 38 -5.08 2.53 -4.70
C THR A 38 -6.06 3.49 -5.37
N THR A 39 -7.08 2.97 -6.07
CA THR A 39 -8.10 3.81 -6.73
C THR A 39 -8.93 4.59 -5.72
N ILE A 40 -9.18 4.04 -4.54
CA ILE A 40 -9.87 4.76 -3.44
C ILE A 40 -8.93 5.74 -2.75
N ALA A 41 -7.69 5.32 -2.46
CA ALA A 41 -6.74 6.15 -1.72
C ALA A 41 -6.32 7.41 -2.49
N LEU A 42 -6.14 7.32 -3.80
CA LEU A 42 -5.67 8.44 -4.62
C LEU A 42 -6.55 9.69 -4.52
N PRO A 43 -7.87 9.65 -4.78
CA PRO A 43 -8.72 10.83 -4.65
C PRO A 43 -8.85 11.32 -3.21
N LEU A 44 -8.83 10.43 -2.21
CA LEU A 44 -8.91 10.81 -0.80
C LEU A 44 -7.63 11.55 -0.34
N ASN A 45 -6.45 11.06 -0.72
CA ASN A 45 -5.19 11.76 -0.45
C ASN A 45 -5.14 13.12 -1.15
N THR A 46 -5.61 13.20 -2.39
CA THR A 46 -5.70 14.46 -3.13
C THR A 46 -6.65 15.43 -2.43
N ALA A 47 -7.82 14.98 -2.00
CA ALA A 47 -8.78 15.81 -1.27
C ALA A 47 -8.20 16.32 0.07
N ALA A 48 -7.45 15.49 0.78
CA ALA A 48 -6.79 15.89 2.02
C ALA A 48 -5.74 17.00 1.78
N ILE A 49 -4.91 16.86 0.73
CA ILE A 49 -3.93 17.90 0.36
C ILE A 49 -4.65 19.21 -0.03
N MET A 50 -5.74 19.12 -0.80
CA MET A 50 -6.55 20.29 -1.16
C MET A 50 -7.17 20.96 0.08
N ALA A 51 -7.63 20.20 1.05
CA ALA A 51 -8.15 20.75 2.31
C ALA A 51 -7.07 21.49 3.09
N VAL A 52 -5.84 20.98 3.15
CA VAL A 52 -4.69 21.67 3.75
C VAL A 52 -4.36 22.95 2.97
N THR A 53 -4.41 22.91 1.64
CA THR A 53 -4.21 24.10 0.79
C THR A 53 -5.21 25.19 1.15
N GLN A 54 -6.50 24.87 1.17
CA GLN A 54 -7.58 25.81 1.50
C GLN A 54 -7.45 26.34 2.93
N TRP A 55 -6.99 25.50 3.86
CA TRP A 55 -6.72 25.94 5.23
C TRP A 55 -5.55 26.94 5.28
N LEU A 56 -4.44 26.67 4.58
CA LEU A 56 -3.30 27.58 4.51
C LEU A 56 -3.64 28.94 3.87
N GLU A 57 -4.55 28.96 2.89
CA GLU A 57 -5.04 30.22 2.28
C GLU A 57 -5.71 31.16 3.28
N GLN A 58 -6.29 30.64 4.37
CA GLN A 58 -6.86 31.44 5.45
C GLN A 58 -5.77 32.07 6.33
N PHE A 59 -4.53 31.58 6.24
CA PHE A 59 -3.38 32.05 7.02
C PHE A 59 -2.19 32.40 6.11
N PRO A 60 -2.28 33.47 5.29
CA PRO A 60 -1.29 33.79 4.25
C PRO A 60 0.15 33.95 4.79
N LYS A 61 0.30 34.50 5.99
CA LYS A 61 1.63 34.65 6.63
C LYS A 61 2.24 33.28 6.94
N LEU A 62 1.44 32.33 7.44
CA LEU A 62 1.90 30.98 7.71
C LEU A 62 2.26 30.26 6.42
N GLY A 63 1.40 30.34 5.41
CA GLY A 63 1.67 29.75 4.09
C GLY A 63 2.96 30.27 3.46
N SER A 64 3.21 31.59 3.52
CA SER A 64 4.45 32.18 3.02
C SER A 64 5.71 31.77 3.80
N MET A 65 5.58 31.53 5.11
CA MET A 65 6.70 31.04 5.94
C MET A 65 7.04 29.56 5.67
N LEU A 66 6.03 28.73 5.37
CA LEU A 66 6.20 27.29 5.12
C LEU A 66 6.62 26.98 3.67
N GLY A 67 6.39 27.91 2.75
CA GLY A 67 6.78 27.77 1.34
C GLY A 67 5.71 27.15 0.45
N PRO A 68 5.96 27.06 -0.87
CA PRO A 68 4.97 26.67 -1.88
C PRO A 68 4.50 25.21 -1.72
N ASP A 69 5.34 24.33 -1.21
CA ASP A 69 5.03 22.91 -1.06
C ASP A 69 4.40 22.55 0.29
N ALA A 70 4.04 23.56 1.11
CA ALA A 70 3.56 23.36 2.49
C ALA A 70 2.35 22.41 2.58
N ALA A 71 1.40 22.54 1.66
CA ALA A 71 0.22 21.69 1.65
C ALA A 71 0.56 20.21 1.40
N MET A 72 1.48 19.95 0.51
CA MET A 72 1.96 18.60 0.23
C MET A 72 2.76 18.06 1.43
N MET A 73 3.67 18.85 1.99
CA MET A 73 4.53 18.47 3.12
C MET A 73 3.74 18.17 4.39
N ILE A 74 2.58 18.81 4.59
CA ILE A 74 1.70 18.56 5.74
C ILE A 74 0.64 17.50 5.38
N GLY A 75 -0.04 17.64 4.25
CA GLY A 75 -1.17 16.82 3.88
C GLY A 75 -0.80 15.38 3.59
N ALA A 76 0.23 15.12 2.79
CA ALA A 76 0.60 13.78 2.39
C ALA A 76 1.04 12.88 3.58
N PRO A 77 1.95 13.30 4.48
CA PRO A 77 2.33 12.48 5.63
C PRO A 77 1.20 12.21 6.63
N LEU A 78 0.18 13.07 6.67
CA LEU A 78 -0.97 12.87 7.54
C LEU A 78 -2.04 11.97 6.90
N SER A 79 -2.36 12.20 5.63
CA SER A 79 -3.45 11.47 4.96
C SER A 79 -3.03 10.09 4.50
N ALA A 80 -1.84 9.95 3.90
CA ALA A 80 -1.44 8.70 3.26
C ALA A 80 -1.45 7.52 4.25
N PRO A 81 -0.81 7.57 5.44
CA PRO A 81 -0.86 6.44 6.36
C PRO A 81 -2.29 6.05 6.77
N ILE A 82 -3.15 7.04 7.01
CA ILE A 82 -4.53 6.78 7.46
C ILE A 82 -5.36 6.19 6.32
N VAL A 83 -5.37 6.83 5.16
CA VAL A 83 -6.21 6.45 4.03
C VAL A 83 -5.76 5.12 3.43
N GLU A 84 -4.46 4.99 3.20
CA GLU A 84 -3.90 3.83 2.52
C GLU A 84 -3.95 2.57 3.39
N GLU A 85 -3.57 2.67 4.68
CA GLU A 85 -3.64 1.52 5.58
C GLU A 85 -5.10 1.13 5.88
N THR A 86 -6.03 2.09 5.93
CA THR A 86 -7.46 1.80 6.08
C THR A 86 -8.00 1.05 4.86
N THR A 87 -7.73 1.51 3.65
CA THR A 87 -8.23 0.86 2.42
C THR A 87 -7.63 -0.52 2.19
N LYS A 88 -6.36 -0.71 2.52
CA LYS A 88 -5.71 -2.03 2.53
C LYS A 88 -6.28 -2.92 3.62
N GLY A 89 -6.44 -2.39 4.84
CA GLY A 89 -7.00 -3.10 5.98
C GLY A 89 -8.41 -3.62 5.76
N ILE A 90 -9.26 -2.85 5.08
CA ILE A 90 -10.62 -3.30 4.68
C ILE A 90 -10.52 -4.57 3.82
N GLY A 91 -9.58 -4.62 2.86
CA GLY A 91 -9.37 -5.81 2.03
C GLY A 91 -8.95 -7.02 2.83
N ILE A 92 -8.04 -6.83 3.79
CA ILE A 92 -7.57 -7.91 4.66
C ILE A 92 -8.72 -8.46 5.51
N VAL A 93 -9.53 -7.57 6.10
CA VAL A 93 -10.71 -7.96 6.89
C VAL A 93 -11.75 -8.68 6.05
N LEU A 94 -11.99 -8.24 4.82
CA LEU A 94 -12.90 -8.91 3.90
C LEU A 94 -12.41 -10.32 3.55
N LEU A 95 -11.15 -10.49 3.22
CA LEU A 95 -10.56 -11.82 2.97
C LEU A 95 -10.65 -12.70 4.22
N PHE A 96 -10.33 -12.17 5.38
CA PHE A 96 -10.47 -12.87 6.67
C PHE A 96 -11.89 -13.39 6.89
N TRP A 97 -12.92 -12.67 6.48
CA TRP A 97 -14.32 -13.10 6.64
C TRP A 97 -14.78 -14.04 5.53
N LEU A 98 -14.36 -13.79 4.30
CA LEU A 98 -14.79 -14.58 3.14
C LEU A 98 -14.08 -15.93 3.05
N LEU A 99 -12.79 -15.97 3.41
CA LEU A 99 -11.93 -17.15 3.29
C LEU A 99 -11.73 -17.86 4.63
N ARG A 100 -12.82 -18.16 5.34
CA ARG A 100 -12.76 -18.74 6.69
C ARG A 100 -12.03 -20.09 6.76
N GLY A 101 -11.98 -20.85 5.68
CA GLY A 101 -11.36 -22.15 5.61
C GLY A 101 -9.92 -22.14 5.07
N GLU A 102 -9.48 -21.00 4.51
CA GLU A 102 -8.13 -20.81 3.96
C GLU A 102 -7.31 -19.83 4.80
N PHE A 103 -7.94 -18.78 5.31
CA PHE A 103 -7.30 -17.80 6.18
C PHE A 103 -7.46 -18.25 7.64
N ASP A 104 -6.75 -19.27 8.07
CA ASP A 104 -6.98 -19.92 9.37
C ASP A 104 -5.81 -19.81 10.38
N ASN A 105 -4.64 -19.33 9.92
CA ASN A 105 -3.46 -19.19 10.76
C ASN A 105 -2.69 -17.88 10.51
N VAL A 106 -1.65 -17.65 11.31
CA VAL A 106 -0.82 -16.43 11.29
C VAL A 106 -0.10 -16.24 9.97
N ARG A 107 0.35 -17.34 9.35
CA ARG A 107 1.10 -17.31 8.11
C ARG A 107 0.22 -16.89 6.94
N ASP A 108 -0.99 -17.43 6.84
CA ASP A 108 -1.96 -17.09 5.79
C ASP A 108 -2.34 -15.62 5.88
N GLY A 109 -2.60 -15.15 7.10
CA GLY A 109 -2.86 -13.74 7.35
C GLY A 109 -1.72 -12.84 6.89
N PHE A 110 -0.48 -13.24 7.17
CA PHE A 110 0.70 -12.52 6.69
C PHE A 110 0.79 -12.53 5.16
N ILE A 111 0.57 -13.66 4.51
CA ILE A 111 0.65 -13.82 3.06
C ILE A 111 -0.40 -12.94 2.37
N TYR A 112 -1.68 -13.04 2.76
CA TYR A 112 -2.74 -12.22 2.18
C TYR A 112 -2.53 -10.73 2.42
N GLY A 113 -2.16 -10.34 3.64
CA GLY A 113 -1.83 -8.95 3.96
C GLY A 113 -0.66 -8.42 3.15
N ALA A 114 0.42 -9.19 3.06
CA ALA A 114 1.61 -8.81 2.30
C ALA A 114 1.34 -8.74 0.79
N LEU A 115 0.47 -9.60 0.24
CA LEU A 115 0.04 -9.52 -1.16
C LEU A 115 -0.77 -8.27 -1.45
N ILE A 116 -1.69 -7.87 -0.55
CA ILE A 116 -2.41 -6.60 -0.66
C ILE A 116 -1.43 -5.43 -0.66
N GLY A 117 -0.49 -5.40 0.28
CA GLY A 117 0.53 -4.35 0.35
C GLY A 117 1.47 -4.32 -0.86
N ALA A 118 1.85 -5.49 -1.38
CA ALA A 118 2.68 -5.60 -2.59
C ALA A 118 1.93 -5.11 -3.85
N GLY A 119 0.64 -5.43 -3.98
CA GLY A 119 -0.21 -4.94 -5.05
C GLY A 119 -0.34 -3.41 -5.03
N PHE A 120 -0.58 -2.85 -3.84
CA PHE A 120 -0.64 -1.40 -3.64
C PHE A 120 0.68 -0.74 -4.06
N ASN A 121 1.80 -1.22 -3.55
CA ASN A 121 3.14 -0.70 -3.87
C ASN A 121 3.46 -0.78 -5.38
N TRP A 122 3.05 -1.86 -6.05
CA TRP A 122 3.24 -2.04 -7.48
C TRP A 122 2.53 -0.95 -8.30
N PHE A 123 1.26 -0.73 -8.02
CA PHE A 123 0.45 0.23 -8.77
C PHE A 123 0.86 1.68 -8.46
N GLU A 124 1.05 1.99 -7.19
CA GLU A 124 1.50 3.30 -6.74
C GLU A 124 2.87 3.68 -7.33
N SER A 125 3.82 2.73 -7.36
CA SER A 125 5.12 2.96 -8.00
C SER A 125 4.99 3.29 -9.49
N ALA A 126 4.06 2.65 -10.19
CA ALA A 126 3.81 2.94 -11.60
C ALA A 126 3.23 4.36 -11.79
N LEU A 127 2.30 4.78 -10.91
CA LEU A 127 1.74 6.13 -10.94
C LEU A 127 2.81 7.20 -10.70
N TYR A 128 3.67 7.04 -9.70
CA TYR A 128 4.73 8.01 -9.44
C TYR A 128 5.75 8.10 -10.57
N VAL A 129 6.09 6.98 -11.20
CA VAL A 129 6.97 6.99 -12.38
C VAL A 129 6.31 7.75 -13.52
N GLN A 130 5.02 7.53 -13.76
CA GLN A 130 4.26 8.23 -14.81
C GLN A 130 4.16 9.74 -14.53
N GLN A 131 3.79 10.14 -13.31
CA GLN A 131 3.66 11.55 -12.93
C GLN A 131 4.98 12.29 -13.12
N ASN A 132 6.07 11.77 -12.60
CA ASN A 132 7.38 12.39 -12.73
C ASN A 132 7.86 12.44 -14.20
N PHE A 133 7.53 11.43 -15.01
CA PHE A 133 7.85 11.46 -16.43
C PHE A 133 7.09 12.56 -17.17
N VAL A 134 5.81 12.75 -16.85
CA VAL A 134 4.99 13.81 -17.43
C VAL A 134 5.48 15.20 -17.00
N GLU A 135 5.87 15.34 -15.74
CA GLU A 135 6.28 16.64 -15.16
C GLU A 135 7.71 17.03 -15.53
N PHE A 136 8.65 16.10 -15.50
CA PHE A 136 10.09 16.38 -15.67
C PHE A 136 10.74 15.75 -16.90
N GLY A 137 9.99 14.99 -17.70
CA GLY A 137 10.52 14.26 -18.86
C GLY A 137 11.46 13.11 -18.55
N THR A 138 11.66 12.79 -17.26
CA THR A 138 12.55 11.72 -16.80
C THR A 138 11.84 10.80 -15.81
N ALA A 139 12.03 9.48 -15.95
CA ALA A 139 11.47 8.52 -15.03
C ALA A 139 12.41 8.27 -13.85
N PRO A 140 12.00 8.54 -12.59
CA PRO A 140 12.86 8.42 -11.42
C PRO A 140 12.99 6.97 -10.94
N TYR A 141 13.37 6.05 -11.82
CA TYR A 141 13.48 4.64 -11.48
C TYR A 141 14.43 4.38 -10.31
N GLY A 142 15.57 5.05 -10.27
CA GLY A 142 16.56 4.88 -9.20
C GLY A 142 16.01 5.25 -7.83
N PHE A 143 15.28 6.35 -7.73
CA PHE A 143 14.64 6.78 -6.49
C PHE A 143 13.54 5.82 -6.05
N GLN A 144 12.66 5.41 -6.97
CA GLN A 144 11.58 4.45 -6.67
C GLN A 144 12.14 3.08 -6.25
N ILE A 145 13.23 2.64 -6.87
CA ILE A 145 13.92 1.41 -6.48
C ILE A 145 14.49 1.55 -5.07
N GLY A 146 15.22 2.63 -4.79
CA GLY A 146 15.87 2.84 -3.50
C GLY A 146 14.91 2.96 -2.33
N THR A 147 13.78 3.64 -2.51
CA THR A 147 12.80 3.89 -1.44
C THR A 147 11.79 2.76 -1.24
N ARG A 148 11.34 2.13 -2.35
CA ARG A 148 10.23 1.18 -2.32
C ARG A 148 10.64 -0.27 -2.45
N PHE A 149 11.88 -0.51 -2.89
CA PHE A 149 12.42 -1.85 -3.05
C PHE A 149 13.37 -2.26 -1.91
N ALA A 150 13.46 -1.48 -0.85
CA ALA A 150 14.17 -1.86 0.36
C ALA A 150 13.68 -3.24 0.86
N TRP A 151 14.64 -4.08 1.27
CA TRP A 151 14.35 -5.47 1.70
C TRP A 151 13.58 -6.27 0.64
N LEU A 152 14.00 -6.19 -0.62
CA LEU A 152 13.44 -6.94 -1.75
C LEU A 152 11.95 -6.66 -1.99
N GLY A 153 11.49 -5.43 -1.72
CA GLY A 153 10.10 -5.01 -1.92
C GLY A 153 9.14 -5.46 -0.83
N LEU A 154 9.62 -6.10 0.23
CA LEU A 154 8.80 -6.50 1.38
C LEU A 154 8.71 -5.42 2.45
N ALA A 155 9.62 -4.42 2.46
CA ALA A 155 9.52 -3.30 3.39
C ALA A 155 8.33 -2.37 3.04
N GLY A 156 7.87 -1.58 4.01
CA GLY A 156 6.77 -0.65 3.81
C GLY A 156 5.41 -1.36 3.71
N HIS A 157 4.64 -1.09 2.67
CA HIS A 157 3.26 -1.54 2.52
C HIS A 157 3.07 -3.06 2.68
N ALA A 158 3.95 -3.88 2.08
CA ALA A 158 3.84 -5.33 2.20
C ALA A 158 4.04 -5.81 3.65
N LEU A 159 5.02 -5.24 4.36
CA LEU A 159 5.29 -5.61 5.75
C LEU A 159 4.17 -5.16 6.69
N PHE A 160 3.74 -3.89 6.61
CA PHE A 160 2.71 -3.37 7.50
C PHE A 160 1.38 -4.09 7.31
N SER A 161 0.93 -4.25 6.06
CA SER A 161 -0.28 -5.00 5.74
C SER A 161 -0.15 -6.49 6.11
N GLY A 162 1.04 -7.08 5.94
CA GLY A 162 1.34 -8.46 6.37
C GLY A 162 1.22 -8.64 7.87
N ILE A 163 1.78 -7.73 8.68
CA ILE A 163 1.68 -7.76 10.15
C ILE A 163 0.22 -7.63 10.58
N PHE A 164 -0.55 -6.73 9.95
CA PHE A 164 -1.97 -6.59 10.26
C PHE A 164 -2.75 -7.88 9.92
N GLY A 165 -2.52 -8.48 8.77
CA GLY A 165 -3.11 -9.76 8.39
C GLY A 165 -2.71 -10.88 9.36
N ALA A 166 -1.43 -10.97 9.74
CA ALA A 166 -0.94 -11.93 10.73
C ALA A 166 -1.66 -11.80 12.08
N SER A 167 -1.94 -10.56 12.52
CA SER A 167 -2.67 -10.32 13.78
C SER A 167 -4.10 -10.87 13.75
N LEU A 168 -4.77 -10.78 12.59
CA LEU A 168 -6.09 -11.41 12.39
C LEU A 168 -5.97 -12.94 12.37
N GLY A 169 -4.90 -13.49 11.78
CA GLY A 169 -4.62 -14.92 11.80
C GLY A 169 -4.43 -15.46 13.22
N VAL A 170 -3.73 -14.71 14.10
CA VAL A 170 -3.64 -15.06 15.53
C VAL A 170 -5.02 -15.17 16.17
N SER A 171 -5.89 -14.19 15.91
CA SER A 171 -7.23 -14.17 16.52
C SER A 171 -8.07 -15.39 16.13
N ARG A 172 -7.89 -15.92 14.91
CA ARG A 172 -8.60 -17.11 14.44
C ARG A 172 -7.99 -18.41 14.97
N ALA A 173 -6.68 -18.50 15.03
CA ALA A 173 -6.00 -19.68 15.57
C ALA A 173 -6.27 -19.91 17.06
N THR A 174 -6.74 -18.89 17.79
CA THR A 174 -7.02 -18.93 19.22
C THR A 174 -8.54 -19.01 19.56
N SER A 175 -9.40 -18.97 18.56
CA SER A 175 -10.86 -19.06 18.71
C SER A 175 -11.38 -20.46 18.40
#